data_8b159bdce817090ca20f1fc35ada6b23
#
_entry.id   8b159bdce817090ca20f1fc35ada6b23
#
_cell.length_a   1.000
_cell.length_b   1.000
_cell.length_c   1.000
_cell.angle_alpha   90.00
_cell.angle_beta   90.00
_cell.angle_gamma   90.00
#
_symmetry.space_group_name_H-M   'P 1'
#
loop_
_entity.id
_entity.type
_entity.pdbx_description
1 polymer ?
#
loop_
_entity_poly.entity_id
_entity_poly.type
_entity_poly.pdbx_seq_one_letter_code
_entity_poly.pdbx_strand_id
1 'polypeptide(L)'
;QAYRNAVKNKRYREEVLIFSQNLEANLLALLDELKNRTYRVGKYREFYVNYPKRRLVMALAFPDRIVQWAIYQQINPFIDKRFITHSYGCRNGKGSLAAVQQLHSWIQAVSRKPDAGDWRIVKLDISKYFYRIDHPTALNVYKEYIEDEWFDWLIRTIICDDNVPFGLPPGRSADECPRSERLYDVGLPIGNLTSQETANAYLDCLDKFCKHRLGIKYYIRYVDDVDLIIKAEDVEAVKDAIEDFLWTALKLSLNNKTCVCRIDQPVEFVGCIITPHGIRLRKRTVRHAKRAMKHIEEMYAIGAIDLDSALDTIRSYIGMSQHKNGYNLRRWIEENIVLQRDSTRREQAYESIAESRQLSERSPREKILCH
;
A
#
# COMPACT_ATOMS: atom_id res chain seq x y z
N GLN A 1 22.25 5.02 -9.61
CA GLN A 1 21.43 3.84 -9.23
C GLN A 1 19.98 4.22 -8.96
N ALA A 2 19.69 5.33 -8.25
CA ALA A 2 18.32 5.80 -7.94
C ALA A 2 17.46 6.00 -9.20
N TYR A 3 18.01 6.67 -10.23
CA TYR A 3 17.36 6.79 -11.54
C TYR A 3 17.01 5.42 -12.13
N ARG A 4 17.96 4.45 -12.15
CA ARG A 4 17.71 3.11 -12.69
C ARG A 4 16.55 2.40 -11.99
N ASN A 5 16.42 2.59 -10.68
CA ASN A 5 15.31 2.04 -9.90
C ASN A 5 13.99 2.77 -10.18
N ALA A 6 14.02 4.11 -10.32
CA ALA A 6 12.84 4.90 -10.60
C ALA A 6 12.22 4.60 -11.98
N VAL A 7 13.05 4.28 -12.99
CA VAL A 7 12.59 3.95 -14.37
C VAL A 7 12.19 2.49 -14.56
N LYS A 8 12.49 1.61 -13.62
CA LYS A 8 12.22 0.17 -13.77
C LYS A 8 10.74 -0.07 -14.09
N ASN A 9 10.46 -0.76 -15.21
CA ASN A 9 9.12 -1.03 -15.74
C ASN A 9 8.28 0.22 -16.10
N LYS A 10 8.93 1.39 -16.30
CA LYS A 10 8.25 2.65 -16.61
C LYS A 10 8.95 3.46 -17.71
N ARG A 11 9.90 2.87 -18.44
CA ARG A 11 10.75 3.55 -19.43
C ARG A 11 9.96 4.24 -20.56
N TYR A 12 8.78 3.72 -20.88
CA TYR A 12 7.88 4.22 -21.92
C TYR A 12 7.00 5.39 -21.48
N ARG A 13 7.01 5.77 -20.19
CA ARG A 13 6.19 6.87 -19.72
C ARG A 13 6.76 8.19 -20.17
N GLU A 14 5.89 9.11 -20.63
CA GLU A 14 6.25 10.42 -21.15
C GLU A 14 7.16 11.21 -20.18
N GLU A 15 6.81 11.28 -18.92
CA GLU A 15 7.60 11.95 -17.89
C GLU A 15 9.03 11.40 -17.74
N VAL A 16 9.20 10.08 -17.96
CA VAL A 16 10.51 9.41 -17.95
C VAL A 16 11.28 9.73 -19.22
N LEU A 17 10.62 9.69 -20.38
CA LEU A 17 11.24 10.01 -21.66
C LEU A 17 11.73 11.45 -21.70
N ILE A 18 10.91 12.41 -21.29
CA ILE A 18 11.28 13.84 -21.21
C ILE A 18 12.51 14.05 -20.32
N PHE A 19 12.49 13.49 -19.11
CA PHE A 19 13.63 13.60 -18.20
C PHE A 19 14.90 12.97 -18.77
N SER A 20 14.77 11.87 -19.49
CA SER A 20 15.89 11.11 -20.03
C SER A 20 16.52 11.75 -21.27
N GLN A 21 15.86 12.68 -21.95
CA GLN A 21 16.43 13.43 -23.08
C GLN A 21 17.67 14.23 -22.68
N ASN A 22 17.69 14.79 -21.48
CA ASN A 22 18.81 15.55 -20.91
C ASN A 22 19.25 14.96 -19.57
N LEU A 23 19.46 13.65 -19.54
CA LEU A 23 19.62 12.87 -18.30
C LEU A 23 20.72 13.41 -17.41
N GLU A 24 21.92 13.68 -17.96
CA GLU A 24 23.07 14.13 -17.18
C GLU A 24 22.81 15.50 -16.57
N ALA A 25 22.38 16.46 -17.38
CA ALA A 25 22.08 17.83 -16.90
C ALA A 25 20.99 17.82 -15.82
N ASN A 26 19.93 17.04 -16.03
CA ASN A 26 18.83 16.94 -15.07
C ASN A 26 19.26 16.27 -13.74
N LEU A 27 20.13 15.26 -13.80
CA LEU A 27 20.67 14.64 -12.59
C LEU A 27 21.64 15.55 -11.85
N LEU A 28 22.48 16.32 -12.57
CA LEU A 28 23.39 17.29 -11.96
C LEU A 28 22.62 18.42 -11.29
N ALA A 29 21.60 18.98 -11.95
CA ALA A 29 20.73 20.00 -11.36
C ALA A 29 20.08 19.51 -10.06
N LEU A 30 19.52 18.30 -10.07
CA LEU A 30 18.92 17.69 -8.88
C LEU A 30 19.95 17.46 -7.76
N LEU A 31 21.17 17.07 -8.12
CA LEU A 31 22.27 16.89 -7.16
C LEU A 31 22.69 18.23 -6.54
N ASP A 32 22.73 19.30 -7.33
CA ASP A 32 23.07 20.65 -6.85
C ASP A 32 21.99 21.18 -5.90
N GLU A 33 20.71 20.98 -6.20
CA GLU A 33 19.61 21.31 -5.29
C GLU A 33 19.73 20.57 -3.95
N LEU A 34 20.06 19.29 -3.98
CA LEU A 34 20.25 18.47 -2.78
C LEU A 34 21.48 18.93 -1.97
N LYS A 35 22.63 19.17 -2.62
CA LYS A 35 23.85 19.63 -1.96
C LYS A 35 23.69 21.00 -1.30
N ASN A 36 23.02 21.91 -1.99
CA ASN A 36 22.81 23.28 -1.52
C ASN A 36 21.61 23.42 -0.58
N ARG A 37 20.91 22.33 -0.25
CA ARG A 37 19.69 22.31 0.58
C ARG A 37 18.55 23.20 0.02
N THR A 38 18.50 23.35 -1.30
CA THR A 38 17.47 24.14 -2.01
C THR A 38 16.36 23.29 -2.59
N TYR A 39 16.52 21.96 -2.58
CA TYR A 39 15.50 21.03 -3.06
C TYR A 39 14.16 21.27 -2.37
N ARG A 40 13.07 21.23 -3.16
CA ARG A 40 11.68 21.27 -2.73
C ARG A 40 10.91 20.17 -3.46
N VAL A 41 9.96 19.57 -2.78
CA VAL A 41 9.08 18.56 -3.38
C VAL A 41 8.23 19.22 -4.46
N GLY A 42 8.18 18.60 -5.63
CA GLY A 42 7.40 19.10 -6.76
C GLY A 42 5.89 18.90 -6.58
N LYS A 43 5.13 19.41 -7.55
CA LYS A 43 3.66 19.28 -7.53
C LYS A 43 3.21 17.84 -7.63
N TYR A 44 2.29 17.44 -6.77
CA TYR A 44 1.63 16.15 -6.82
C TYR A 44 0.51 16.11 -7.87
N ARG A 45 0.38 14.97 -8.52
CA ARG A 45 -0.81 14.63 -9.30
C ARG A 45 -1.75 13.78 -8.45
N GLU A 46 -2.92 14.31 -8.13
CA GLU A 46 -3.93 13.64 -7.31
C GLU A 46 -4.88 12.80 -8.18
N PHE A 47 -5.16 11.58 -7.77
CA PHE A 47 -6.17 10.74 -8.40
C PHE A 47 -6.71 9.68 -7.41
N TYR A 48 -7.91 9.19 -7.68
CA TYR A 48 -8.52 8.16 -6.85
C TYR A 48 -8.32 6.77 -7.44
N VAL A 49 -7.90 5.84 -6.58
CA VAL A 49 -7.89 4.39 -6.85
C VAL A 49 -9.09 3.79 -6.13
N ASN A 50 -9.98 3.12 -6.86
CA ASN A 50 -11.25 2.64 -6.33
C ASN A 50 -11.21 1.20 -5.77
N TYR A 51 -10.12 0.46 -6.00
CA TYR A 51 -9.99 -0.93 -5.54
C TYR A 51 -8.70 -1.12 -4.71
N PRO A 52 -8.74 -1.90 -3.60
CA PRO A 52 -9.88 -2.57 -2.95
C PRO A 52 -10.83 -1.63 -2.20
N LYS A 53 -10.40 -0.43 -1.88
CA LYS A 53 -11.18 0.68 -1.31
C LYS A 53 -10.80 1.95 -2.07
N ARG A 54 -11.72 2.91 -2.14
CA ARG A 54 -11.42 4.23 -2.67
C ARG A 54 -10.34 4.88 -1.82
N ARG A 55 -9.26 5.32 -2.47
CA ARG A 55 -8.12 5.99 -1.81
C ARG A 55 -7.64 7.13 -2.68
N LEU A 56 -7.38 8.26 -2.09
CA LEU A 56 -6.64 9.33 -2.74
C LEU A 56 -5.18 8.91 -2.83
N VAL A 57 -4.65 8.87 -4.05
CA VAL A 57 -3.23 8.64 -4.33
C VAL A 57 -2.64 9.94 -4.83
N MET A 58 -1.48 10.29 -4.31
CA MET A 58 -0.72 11.47 -4.68
C MET A 58 0.57 11.02 -5.35
N ALA A 59 0.63 11.15 -6.67
CA ALA A 59 1.79 10.75 -7.44
C ALA A 59 2.76 11.92 -7.58
N LEU A 60 3.99 11.70 -7.18
CA LEU A 60 5.11 12.61 -7.36
C LEU A 60 5.52 12.76 -8.83
N ALA A 61 6.07 13.91 -9.17
CA ALA A 61 6.81 14.12 -10.39
C ALA A 61 8.02 13.16 -10.48
N PHE A 62 8.51 12.91 -11.69
CA PHE A 62 9.56 11.90 -11.87
C PHE A 62 10.88 12.25 -11.17
N PRO A 63 11.38 13.51 -11.14
CA PRO A 63 12.57 13.89 -10.38
C PRO A 63 12.47 13.54 -8.89
N ASP A 64 11.33 13.83 -8.26
CA ASP A 64 11.10 13.54 -6.84
C ASP A 64 11.15 12.04 -6.54
N ARG A 65 10.68 11.21 -7.48
CA ARG A 65 10.81 9.74 -7.33
C ARG A 65 12.26 9.29 -7.35
N ILE A 66 13.15 10.00 -8.08
CA ILE A 66 14.60 9.70 -8.05
C ILE A 66 15.16 10.05 -6.67
N VAL A 67 14.79 11.20 -6.11
CA VAL A 67 15.19 11.59 -4.74
C VAL A 67 14.71 10.57 -3.72
N GLN A 68 13.46 10.15 -3.77
CA GLN A 68 12.93 9.14 -2.85
C GLN A 68 13.65 7.78 -2.99
N TRP A 69 14.00 7.36 -4.19
CA TRP A 69 14.83 6.17 -4.40
C TRP A 69 16.25 6.35 -3.85
N ALA A 70 16.84 7.55 -3.97
CA ALA A 70 18.15 7.84 -3.41
C ALA A 70 18.13 7.72 -1.87
N ILE A 71 17.13 8.30 -1.22
CA ILE A 71 16.91 8.18 0.23
C ILE A 71 16.74 6.72 0.61
N TYR A 72 15.76 6.03 0.02
CA TYR A 72 15.44 4.64 0.33
C TYR A 72 16.65 3.72 0.25
N GLN A 73 17.48 3.84 -0.78
CA GLN A 73 18.65 3.01 -0.95
C GLN A 73 19.71 3.20 0.15
N GLN A 74 19.80 4.42 0.69
CA GLN A 74 20.77 4.73 1.73
C GLN A 74 20.26 4.31 3.12
N ILE A 75 19.00 4.55 3.43
CA ILE A 75 18.49 4.38 4.79
C ILE A 75 17.85 3.02 5.05
N ASN A 76 17.18 2.44 4.05
CA ASN A 76 16.45 1.17 4.25
C ASN A 76 17.33 0.02 4.78
N PRO A 77 18.60 -0.16 4.36
CA PRO A 77 19.45 -1.22 4.91
C PRO A 77 19.71 -1.09 6.41
N PHE A 78 19.69 0.13 6.95
CA PHE A 78 19.89 0.40 8.38
C PHE A 78 18.59 0.23 9.17
N ILE A 79 17.49 0.76 8.66
CA ILE A 79 16.18 0.71 9.31
C ILE A 79 15.63 -0.73 9.29
N ASP A 80 15.68 -1.41 8.14
CA ASP A 80 15.12 -2.76 7.98
C ASP A 80 15.75 -3.79 8.93
N LYS A 81 17.03 -3.66 9.23
CA LYS A 81 17.74 -4.54 10.19
C LYS A 81 17.22 -4.41 11.63
N ARG A 82 16.64 -3.27 11.99
CA ARG A 82 16.13 -2.99 13.34
C ARG A 82 14.69 -3.40 13.53
N PHE A 83 13.96 -3.67 12.44
CA PHE A 83 12.58 -4.14 12.49
C PHE A 83 12.50 -5.57 13.04
N ILE A 84 11.44 -5.84 13.78
CA ILE A 84 11.17 -7.20 14.25
C ILE A 84 11.02 -8.17 13.06
N THR A 85 11.27 -9.46 13.31
CA THR A 85 11.19 -10.50 12.26
C THR A 85 9.79 -10.58 11.64
N HIS A 86 8.74 -10.35 12.41
CA HIS A 86 7.34 -10.54 12.01
C HIS A 86 6.64 -9.25 11.57
N SER A 87 7.39 -8.24 11.13
CA SER A 87 6.91 -7.13 10.31
C SER A 87 7.16 -7.44 8.84
N TYR A 88 6.11 -7.44 8.00
CA TYR A 88 6.15 -8.00 6.63
C TYR A 88 5.85 -6.98 5.53
N GLY A 89 5.18 -5.88 5.82
CA GLY A 89 4.78 -4.91 4.81
C GLY A 89 5.96 -4.13 4.24
N CYS A 90 6.01 -3.96 2.90
CA CYS A 90 7.01 -3.13 2.19
C CYS A 90 8.48 -3.47 2.50
N ARG A 91 8.80 -4.72 2.80
CA ARG A 91 10.15 -5.20 3.11
C ARG A 91 10.61 -6.25 2.10
N ASN A 92 11.92 -6.20 1.74
CA ASN A 92 12.53 -7.17 0.83
C ASN A 92 12.55 -8.58 1.47
N GLY A 93 12.22 -9.60 0.68
CA GLY A 93 12.19 -10.99 1.15
C GLY A 93 11.04 -11.33 2.09
N LYS A 94 10.14 -10.37 2.36
CA LYS A 94 8.91 -10.52 3.14
C LYS A 94 7.68 -10.54 2.22
N GLY A 95 6.61 -9.87 2.56
CA GLY A 95 5.43 -9.72 1.72
C GLY A 95 4.21 -10.49 2.22
N SER A 96 3.11 -10.35 1.50
CA SER A 96 1.79 -10.82 1.92
C SER A 96 1.70 -12.35 2.07
N LEU A 97 2.38 -13.10 1.21
CA LEU A 97 2.35 -14.56 1.26
C LEU A 97 3.05 -15.08 2.52
N ALA A 98 4.26 -14.58 2.79
CA ALA A 98 5.02 -14.98 3.97
C ALA A 98 4.30 -14.61 5.27
N ALA A 99 3.68 -13.41 5.31
CA ALA A 99 2.87 -12.99 6.46
C ALA A 99 1.69 -13.94 6.72
N VAL A 100 0.92 -14.25 5.69
CA VAL A 100 -0.24 -15.14 5.78
C VAL A 100 0.15 -16.57 6.19
N GLN A 101 1.25 -17.10 5.64
CA GLN A 101 1.78 -18.41 5.99
C GLN A 101 2.27 -18.46 7.45
N GLN A 102 2.92 -17.41 7.91
CA GLN A 102 3.38 -17.33 9.30
C GLN A 102 2.21 -17.30 10.28
N LEU A 103 1.21 -16.46 10.04
CA LEU A 103 0.01 -16.41 10.90
C LEU A 103 -0.73 -17.76 10.90
N HIS A 104 -0.88 -18.40 9.74
CA HIS A 104 -1.48 -19.72 9.61
C HIS A 104 -0.71 -20.79 10.43
N SER A 105 0.62 -20.80 10.33
CA SER A 105 1.47 -21.71 11.11
C SER A 105 1.24 -21.54 12.62
N TRP A 106 1.10 -20.31 13.10
CA TRP A 106 0.83 -20.06 14.51
C TRP A 106 -0.58 -20.48 14.92
N ILE A 107 -1.59 -20.19 14.10
CA ILE A 107 -2.96 -20.63 14.35
C ILE A 107 -3.01 -22.17 14.45
N GLN A 108 -2.36 -22.87 13.52
CA GLN A 108 -2.26 -24.34 13.56
C GLN A 108 -1.55 -24.85 14.83
N ALA A 109 -0.44 -24.23 15.19
CA ALA A 109 0.33 -24.64 16.37
C ALA A 109 -0.47 -24.44 17.68
N VAL A 110 -1.18 -23.32 17.79
CA VAL A 110 -1.99 -23.01 18.98
C VAL A 110 -3.26 -23.84 19.02
N SER A 111 -3.94 -24.07 17.89
CA SER A 111 -5.16 -24.88 17.84
C SER A 111 -4.96 -26.35 18.19
N ARG A 112 -3.71 -26.85 18.18
CA ARG A 112 -3.36 -28.23 18.59
C ARG A 112 -3.03 -28.33 20.07
N LYS A 113 -2.97 -27.23 20.81
CA LYS A 113 -2.70 -27.29 22.27
C LYS A 113 -3.91 -27.80 23.04
N PRO A 114 -3.69 -28.45 24.19
CA PRO A 114 -4.78 -28.85 25.08
C PRO A 114 -5.68 -27.68 25.53
N ASP A 115 -5.08 -26.49 25.71
CA ASP A 115 -5.69 -25.26 26.14
C ASP A 115 -6.09 -24.33 24.97
N ALA A 116 -6.27 -24.87 23.76
CA ALA A 116 -6.58 -24.08 22.57
C ALA A 116 -7.83 -23.18 22.74
N GLY A 117 -8.83 -23.64 23.51
CA GLY A 117 -10.04 -22.88 23.79
C GLY A 117 -9.82 -21.55 24.51
N ASP A 118 -8.69 -21.42 25.24
CA ASP A 118 -8.33 -20.23 26.01
C ASP A 118 -7.59 -19.17 25.16
N TRP A 119 -7.27 -19.48 23.91
CA TRP A 119 -6.54 -18.58 23.05
C TRP A 119 -7.47 -17.75 22.14
N ARG A 120 -7.08 -16.51 21.94
CA ARG A 120 -7.80 -15.54 21.07
C ARG A 120 -6.85 -14.97 20.02
N ILE A 121 -7.41 -14.69 18.85
CA ILE A 121 -6.78 -13.86 17.82
C ILE A 121 -7.34 -12.47 18.01
N VAL A 122 -6.49 -11.50 18.30
CA VAL A 122 -6.84 -10.08 18.39
C VAL A 122 -6.34 -9.40 17.13
N LYS A 123 -7.27 -8.90 16.34
CA LYS A 123 -6.98 -8.10 15.15
C LYS A 123 -7.15 -6.64 15.49
N LEU A 124 -6.06 -5.88 15.37
CA LEU A 124 -6.06 -4.44 15.58
C LEU A 124 -6.24 -3.73 14.23
N ASP A 125 -7.11 -2.74 14.17
CA ASP A 125 -7.31 -1.89 12.99
C ASP A 125 -7.03 -0.44 13.39
N ILE A 126 -5.88 0.11 12.94
CA ILE A 126 -5.47 1.47 13.25
C ILE A 126 -6.28 2.46 12.40
N SER A 127 -6.89 3.44 13.05
CA SER A 127 -7.78 4.40 12.40
C SER A 127 -7.02 5.30 11.43
N LYS A 128 -7.36 5.19 10.11
CA LYS A 128 -6.88 6.11 9.05
C LYS A 128 -5.36 6.33 9.08
N TYR A 129 -4.59 5.28 9.29
CA TYR A 129 -3.19 5.29 9.62
C TYR A 129 -2.36 6.32 8.84
N PHE A 130 -2.29 6.23 7.50
CA PHE A 130 -1.52 7.17 6.67
C PHE A 130 -1.96 8.64 6.78
N TYR A 131 -3.21 8.88 7.12
CA TYR A 131 -3.74 10.24 7.30
C TYR A 131 -3.50 10.82 8.69
N ARG A 132 -2.97 10.01 9.62
CA ARG A 132 -2.84 10.35 11.04
C ARG A 132 -1.41 10.29 11.55
N ILE A 133 -0.44 9.97 10.73
CA ILE A 133 0.97 9.98 11.14
C ILE A 133 1.36 11.42 11.50
N ASP A 134 1.69 11.65 12.75
CA ASP A 134 2.11 12.95 13.29
C ASP A 134 3.53 13.26 12.81
N HIS A 135 3.73 14.40 12.13
CA HIS A 135 5.01 14.74 11.52
C HIS A 135 6.14 14.89 12.55
N PRO A 136 5.96 15.63 13.67
CA PRO A 136 6.99 15.71 14.71
C PRO A 136 7.40 14.33 15.25
N THR A 137 6.44 13.46 15.52
CA THR A 137 6.70 12.10 16.00
C THR A 137 7.44 11.27 14.95
N ALA A 138 7.07 11.36 13.66
CA ALA A 138 7.75 10.67 12.57
C ALA A 138 9.22 11.12 12.43
N LEU A 139 9.48 12.42 12.54
CA LEU A 139 10.84 12.95 12.52
C LEU A 139 11.68 12.49 13.72
N ASN A 140 11.07 12.41 14.90
CA ASN A 140 11.76 11.90 16.09
C ASN A 140 12.09 10.41 15.96
N VAL A 141 11.18 9.61 15.39
CA VAL A 141 11.44 8.20 15.08
C VAL A 141 12.65 8.05 14.15
N TYR A 142 12.79 8.89 13.12
CA TYR A 142 13.97 8.83 12.24
C TYR A 142 15.27 9.16 12.96
N LYS A 143 15.27 10.08 13.93
CA LYS A 143 16.46 10.42 14.73
C LYS A 143 16.99 9.26 15.56
N GLU A 144 16.13 8.30 15.93
CA GLU A 144 16.57 7.07 16.61
C GLU A 144 17.39 6.14 15.69
N TYR A 145 17.22 6.29 14.36
CA TYR A 145 17.92 5.48 13.38
C TYR A 145 19.15 6.17 12.79
N ILE A 146 19.09 7.48 12.57
CA ILE A 146 20.07 8.25 11.80
C ILE A 146 20.27 9.62 12.46
N GLU A 147 21.49 9.87 12.90
CA GLU A 147 21.95 11.16 13.41
C GLU A 147 22.78 11.87 12.33
N ASP A 148 22.11 12.54 11.41
CA ASP A 148 22.74 13.30 10.32
C ASP A 148 21.90 14.52 9.98
N GLU A 149 22.50 15.72 10.05
CA GLU A 149 21.80 17.01 9.84
C GLU A 149 21.29 17.18 8.40
N TRP A 150 22.03 16.67 7.42
CA TRP A 150 21.62 16.75 6.03
C TRP A 150 20.41 15.84 5.78
N PHE A 151 20.44 14.65 6.36
CA PHE A 151 19.31 13.72 6.30
C PHE A 151 18.08 14.28 7.04
N ASP A 152 18.25 14.88 8.25
CA ASP A 152 17.13 15.50 8.99
C ASP A 152 16.49 16.64 8.17
N TRP A 153 17.30 17.49 7.53
CA TRP A 153 16.80 18.49 6.62
C TRP A 153 15.99 17.89 5.46
N LEU A 154 16.52 16.85 4.80
CA LEU A 154 15.89 16.27 3.62
C LEU A 154 14.58 15.53 3.96
N ILE A 155 14.60 14.72 5.01
CA ILE A 155 13.39 14.00 5.44
C ILE A 155 12.31 14.94 5.95
N ARG A 156 12.69 16.02 6.62
CA ARG A 156 11.78 17.08 7.03
C ARG A 156 11.16 17.77 5.81
N THR A 157 11.94 18.10 4.79
CA THR A 157 11.46 18.70 3.53
C THR A 157 10.41 17.82 2.85
N ILE A 158 10.53 16.48 2.97
CA ILE A 158 9.61 15.53 2.35
C ILE A 158 8.36 15.27 3.21
N ILE A 159 8.52 15.15 4.52
CA ILE A 159 7.41 14.84 5.42
C ILE A 159 6.56 16.07 5.71
N CYS A 160 7.20 17.24 5.93
CA CYS A 160 6.54 18.49 6.31
C CYS A 160 6.38 19.42 5.08
N ASP A 161 5.89 18.88 3.95
CA ASP A 161 5.63 19.68 2.75
C ASP A 161 4.38 20.55 2.95
N ASP A 162 4.57 21.85 3.12
CA ASP A 162 3.51 22.84 3.32
C ASP A 162 2.59 23.03 2.10
N ASN A 163 2.95 22.46 0.95
CA ASN A 163 2.13 22.54 -0.27
C ASN A 163 1.05 21.46 -0.35
N VAL A 164 1.10 20.47 0.52
CA VAL A 164 0.28 19.26 0.39
C VAL A 164 -0.42 18.87 1.70
N PRO A 165 -1.60 19.44 1.97
CA PRO A 165 -2.42 19.00 3.09
C PRO A 165 -2.95 17.59 2.81
N PHE A 166 -2.46 16.62 3.56
CA PHE A 166 -2.90 15.23 3.44
C PHE A 166 -3.61 14.72 4.69
N GLY A 167 -3.34 15.30 5.84
CA GLY A 167 -3.92 14.92 7.12
C GLY A 167 -5.44 15.06 7.16
N LEU A 168 -6.09 14.21 7.94
CA LEU A 168 -7.55 14.29 8.15
C LEU A 168 -7.85 14.80 9.57
N PRO A 169 -8.75 15.77 9.71
CA PRO A 169 -9.29 16.15 11.02
C PRO A 169 -9.96 14.96 11.71
N PRO A 170 -10.06 14.96 13.06
CA PRO A 170 -10.80 13.96 13.80
C PRO A 170 -12.24 13.81 13.28
N GLY A 171 -12.70 12.56 13.18
CA GLY A 171 -14.08 12.26 12.71
C GLY A 171 -14.30 12.32 11.19
N ARG A 172 -13.47 13.05 10.41
CA ARG A 172 -13.64 13.18 8.96
C ARG A 172 -13.20 11.93 8.20
N SER A 173 -13.91 11.59 7.12
CA SER A 173 -13.50 10.56 6.17
C SER A 173 -12.68 11.16 5.02
N ALA A 174 -11.79 10.35 4.42
CA ALA A 174 -10.96 10.82 3.30
C ALA A 174 -11.76 11.17 2.05
N ASP A 175 -12.92 10.54 1.87
CA ASP A 175 -13.81 10.75 0.72
C ASP A 175 -14.67 12.02 0.85
N GLU A 176 -14.89 12.51 2.09
CA GLU A 176 -15.76 13.63 2.43
C GLU A 176 -15.00 14.89 2.84
N CYS A 177 -13.67 14.78 3.03
CA CYS A 177 -12.84 15.91 3.46
C CYS A 177 -12.26 16.64 2.25
N PRO A 178 -12.72 17.85 1.92
CA PRO A 178 -12.15 18.65 0.85
C PRO A 178 -10.71 19.06 1.20
N ARG A 179 -9.92 19.40 0.18
CA ARG A 179 -8.51 19.78 0.37
C ARG A 179 -8.32 20.94 1.35
N SER A 180 -9.22 21.91 1.35
CA SER A 180 -9.18 23.09 2.23
C SER A 180 -9.33 22.79 3.72
N GLU A 181 -9.90 21.63 4.07
CA GLU A 181 -10.10 21.20 5.47
C GLU A 181 -9.00 20.21 5.93
N ARG A 182 -8.08 19.81 5.05
CA ARG A 182 -7.01 18.88 5.40
C ARG A 182 -5.90 19.56 6.18
N LEU A 183 -5.22 18.78 7.00
CA LEU A 183 -4.16 19.24 7.88
C LEU A 183 -2.79 19.07 7.21
N TYR A 184 -1.85 19.98 7.52
CA TYR A 184 -0.49 20.00 7.00
C TYR A 184 0.53 19.33 7.92
N ASP A 185 0.25 19.26 9.22
CA ASP A 185 1.14 18.79 10.27
C ASP A 185 1.00 17.29 10.59
N VAL A 186 0.07 16.63 9.92
CA VAL A 186 -0.17 15.19 10.04
C VAL A 186 -0.47 14.57 8.69
N GLY A 187 -0.19 13.27 8.59
CA GLY A 187 -0.49 12.45 7.42
C GLY A 187 0.64 12.40 6.39
N LEU A 188 0.75 11.25 5.72
CA LEU A 188 1.73 11.01 4.67
C LEU A 188 1.03 10.63 3.37
N PRO A 189 1.38 11.28 2.23
CA PRO A 189 0.77 11.00 0.95
C PRO A 189 0.89 9.54 0.54
N ILE A 190 -0.25 8.92 0.19
CA ILE A 190 -0.27 7.56 -0.33
C ILE A 190 0.23 7.57 -1.78
N GLY A 191 1.27 6.79 -2.05
CA GLY A 191 1.91 6.68 -3.36
C GLY A 191 3.41 6.96 -3.34
N ASN A 192 3.93 7.53 -2.26
CA ASN A 192 5.34 7.82 -2.09
C ASN A 192 6.09 6.62 -1.47
N LEU A 193 7.31 6.40 -1.92
CA LEU A 193 8.18 5.35 -1.39
C LEU A 193 8.59 5.67 0.07
N THR A 194 8.97 6.91 0.32
CA THR A 194 9.34 7.37 1.67
C THR A 194 8.16 7.32 2.64
N SER A 195 6.91 7.57 2.19
CA SER A 195 5.74 7.42 3.06
C SER A 195 5.56 5.99 3.57
N GLN A 196 5.86 4.98 2.73
CA GLN A 196 5.77 3.57 3.13
C GLN A 196 6.87 3.20 4.14
N GLU A 197 8.07 3.73 3.95
CA GLU A 197 9.20 3.50 4.85
C GLU A 197 8.97 4.20 6.20
N THR A 198 8.56 5.47 6.18
CA THR A 198 8.18 6.22 7.37
C THR A 198 7.06 5.50 8.15
N ALA A 199 6.03 5.02 7.45
CA ALA A 199 4.95 4.28 8.07
C ALA A 199 5.45 2.99 8.75
N ASN A 200 6.40 2.27 8.17
CA ASN A 200 6.97 1.09 8.80
C ASN A 200 7.82 1.44 10.03
N ALA A 201 8.67 2.47 9.93
CA ALA A 201 9.50 2.94 11.04
C ALA A 201 8.64 3.46 12.20
N TYR A 202 7.57 4.18 11.91
CA TYR A 202 6.64 4.72 12.89
C TYR A 202 5.97 3.63 13.75
N LEU A 203 5.51 2.54 13.13
CA LEU A 203 4.91 1.41 13.85
C LEU A 203 5.94 0.39 14.39
N ASP A 204 7.22 0.52 14.08
CA ASP A 204 8.26 -0.29 14.73
C ASP A 204 8.32 -0.04 16.24
N CYS A 205 7.97 1.18 16.67
CA CYS A 205 7.80 1.49 18.10
C CYS A 205 6.72 0.62 18.76
N LEU A 206 5.56 0.44 18.09
CA LEU A 206 4.51 -0.47 18.54
C LEU A 206 4.97 -1.94 18.49
N ASP A 207 5.66 -2.33 17.43
CA ASP A 207 6.22 -3.69 17.30
C ASP A 207 7.12 -4.04 18.49
N LYS A 208 8.04 -3.14 18.84
CA LYS A 208 8.95 -3.28 19.97
C LYS A 208 8.21 -3.27 21.30
N PHE A 209 7.24 -2.40 21.47
CA PHE A 209 6.41 -2.37 22.67
C PHE A 209 5.69 -3.71 22.88
N CYS A 210 4.99 -4.21 21.86
CA CYS A 210 4.29 -5.49 21.93
C CYS A 210 5.24 -6.68 22.16
N LYS A 211 6.41 -6.70 21.50
CA LYS A 211 7.36 -7.83 21.60
C LYS A 211 8.18 -7.81 22.87
N HIS A 212 8.67 -6.65 23.32
CA HIS A 212 9.66 -6.56 24.37
C HIS A 212 9.10 -6.08 25.70
N ARG A 213 8.04 -5.26 25.70
CA ARG A 213 7.41 -4.79 26.94
C ARG A 213 6.24 -5.66 27.34
N LEU A 214 5.34 -5.98 26.40
CA LEU A 214 4.20 -6.86 26.68
C LEU A 214 4.53 -8.36 26.54
N GLY A 215 5.70 -8.72 26.01
CA GLY A 215 6.13 -10.12 25.87
C GLY A 215 5.29 -10.96 24.91
N ILE A 216 4.55 -10.33 23.98
CA ILE A 216 3.63 -11.06 23.11
C ILE A 216 4.41 -11.95 22.15
N LYS A 217 4.26 -13.28 22.32
CA LYS A 217 4.97 -14.28 21.52
C LYS A 217 4.52 -14.27 20.06
N TYR A 218 3.22 -14.29 19.80
CA TYR A 218 2.62 -14.37 18.49
C TYR A 218 2.08 -13.00 18.08
N TYR A 219 2.94 -12.17 17.54
CA TYR A 219 2.66 -10.83 17.03
C TYR A 219 3.10 -10.73 15.59
N ILE A 220 2.24 -10.26 14.71
CA ILE A 220 2.53 -10.07 13.29
C ILE A 220 1.93 -8.76 12.79
N ARG A 221 2.68 -8.06 11.93
CA ARG A 221 2.22 -6.83 11.29
C ARG A 221 2.46 -6.85 9.78
N TYR A 222 1.49 -6.36 9.05
CA TYR A 222 1.60 -6.06 7.62
C TYR A 222 1.12 -4.62 7.36
N VAL A 223 2.06 -3.67 7.33
CA VAL A 223 1.81 -2.21 7.33
C VAL A 223 0.99 -1.81 8.56
N ASP A 224 -0.30 -1.52 8.41
CA ASP A 224 -1.25 -1.16 9.46
C ASP A 224 -2.14 -2.32 9.95
N ASP A 225 -2.12 -3.46 9.26
CA ASP A 225 -2.80 -4.68 9.71
C ASP A 225 -1.94 -5.40 10.76
N VAL A 226 -2.44 -5.49 12.00
CA VAL A 226 -1.75 -6.12 13.15
C VAL A 226 -2.62 -7.22 13.72
N ASP A 227 -2.06 -8.43 13.84
CA ASP A 227 -2.72 -9.56 14.48
C ASP A 227 -1.86 -10.13 15.63
N LEU A 228 -2.50 -10.46 16.74
CA LEU A 228 -1.90 -11.07 17.92
C LEU A 228 -2.61 -12.40 18.22
N ILE A 229 -1.88 -13.38 18.79
CA ILE A 229 -2.51 -14.56 19.39
C ILE A 229 -2.07 -14.63 20.86
N ILE A 230 -3.02 -14.42 21.77
CA ILE A 230 -2.81 -14.33 23.22
C ILE A 230 -3.87 -15.11 24.00
N LYS A 231 -3.70 -15.25 25.29
CA LYS A 231 -4.70 -15.87 26.17
C LYS A 231 -5.92 -14.97 26.30
N ALA A 232 -7.08 -15.56 26.51
CA ALA A 232 -8.35 -14.84 26.63
C ALA A 232 -8.36 -13.89 27.84
N GLU A 233 -7.72 -14.29 28.93
CA GLU A 233 -7.59 -13.51 30.14
C GLU A 233 -6.77 -12.23 29.97
N ASP A 234 -5.82 -12.24 29.03
CA ASP A 234 -4.91 -11.09 28.78
C ASP A 234 -5.49 -10.09 27.78
N VAL A 235 -6.59 -10.41 27.10
CA VAL A 235 -7.07 -9.65 25.93
C VAL A 235 -7.35 -8.19 26.26
N GLU A 236 -8.13 -7.92 27.29
CA GLU A 236 -8.51 -6.53 27.63
C GLU A 236 -7.29 -5.74 28.13
N ALA A 237 -6.47 -6.32 29.01
CA ALA A 237 -5.27 -5.64 29.52
C ALA A 237 -4.26 -5.32 28.41
N VAL A 238 -4.04 -6.24 27.47
CA VAL A 238 -3.16 -6.04 26.31
C VAL A 238 -3.72 -4.99 25.37
N LYS A 239 -5.02 -5.03 25.10
CA LYS A 239 -5.68 -4.07 24.21
C LYS A 239 -5.61 -2.66 24.78
N ASP A 240 -5.94 -2.48 26.09
CA ASP A 240 -5.88 -1.19 26.76
C ASP A 240 -4.44 -0.64 26.77
N ALA A 241 -3.44 -1.47 27.05
CA ALA A 241 -2.04 -1.07 27.00
C ALA A 241 -1.58 -0.65 25.59
N ILE A 242 -2.07 -1.33 24.54
CA ILE A 242 -1.78 -0.95 23.15
C ILE A 242 -2.49 0.35 22.77
N GLU A 243 -3.74 0.55 23.16
CA GLU A 243 -4.49 1.80 22.92
C GLU A 243 -3.81 2.99 23.59
N ASP A 244 -3.42 2.83 24.86
CA ASP A 244 -2.69 3.87 25.58
C ASP A 244 -1.36 4.20 24.91
N PHE A 245 -0.57 3.19 24.55
CA PHE A 245 0.68 3.38 23.83
C PHE A 245 0.50 4.08 22.48
N LEU A 246 -0.48 3.65 21.68
CA LEU A 246 -0.80 4.28 20.39
C LEU A 246 -1.16 5.75 20.56
N TRP A 247 -1.97 6.07 21.56
CA TRP A 247 -2.39 7.44 21.84
C TRP A 247 -1.27 8.32 22.35
N THR A 248 -0.56 7.85 23.39
CA THR A 248 0.46 8.66 24.09
C THR A 248 1.74 8.81 23.29
N ALA A 249 2.26 7.72 22.72
CA ALA A 249 3.55 7.72 22.03
C ALA A 249 3.43 8.05 20.54
N LEU A 250 2.36 7.59 19.88
CA LEU A 250 2.23 7.68 18.41
C LEU A 250 1.06 8.56 17.95
N LYS A 251 0.25 9.12 18.84
CA LYS A 251 -0.93 9.94 18.52
C LYS A 251 -1.91 9.27 17.56
N LEU A 252 -1.98 7.94 17.63
CA LEU A 252 -2.86 7.09 16.86
C LEU A 252 -3.96 6.51 17.73
N SER A 253 -5.04 6.01 17.11
CA SER A 253 -6.13 5.34 17.79
C SER A 253 -6.57 4.09 17.03
N LEU A 254 -7.11 3.11 17.74
CA LEU A 254 -7.80 1.99 17.14
C LEU A 254 -9.19 2.41 16.64
N ASN A 255 -9.75 1.66 15.71
CA ASN A 255 -11.10 1.87 15.24
C ASN A 255 -12.02 0.69 15.61
N ASN A 256 -13.33 0.85 15.38
CA ASN A 256 -14.37 -0.13 15.72
C ASN A 256 -14.27 -1.46 14.96
N LYS A 257 -13.31 -1.61 14.03
CA LYS A 257 -13.03 -2.88 13.33
C LYS A 257 -12.02 -3.75 14.06
N THR A 258 -11.41 -3.22 15.11
CA THR A 258 -10.64 -4.04 16.06
C THR A 258 -11.55 -5.12 16.59
N CYS A 259 -11.15 -6.39 16.43
CA CYS A 259 -11.99 -7.51 16.82
C CYS A 259 -11.18 -8.63 17.46
N VAL A 260 -11.88 -9.41 18.26
CA VAL A 260 -11.35 -10.59 18.96
C VAL A 260 -12.07 -11.83 18.45
N CYS A 261 -11.33 -12.82 17.98
CA CYS A 261 -11.85 -14.07 17.47
C CYS A 261 -11.29 -15.24 18.28
N ARG A 262 -12.04 -16.34 18.36
CA ARG A 262 -11.50 -17.61 18.89
C ARG A 262 -10.48 -18.17 17.92
N ILE A 263 -9.54 -18.96 18.41
CA ILE A 263 -8.47 -19.56 17.60
C ILE A 263 -8.98 -20.50 16.48
N ASP A 264 -10.15 -21.09 16.67
CA ASP A 264 -10.81 -21.99 15.72
C ASP A 264 -11.65 -21.25 14.66
N GLN A 265 -11.91 -19.96 14.84
CA GLN A 265 -12.69 -19.15 13.91
C GLN A 265 -11.86 -18.63 12.74
N PRO A 266 -12.50 -18.41 11.56
CA PRO A 266 -11.82 -17.79 10.42
C PRO A 266 -11.39 -16.36 10.73
N VAL A 267 -10.12 -16.03 10.49
CA VAL A 267 -9.61 -14.66 10.58
C VAL A 267 -9.24 -14.14 9.20
N GLU A 268 -9.55 -12.88 8.96
CA GLU A 268 -9.17 -12.19 7.73
C GLU A 268 -7.85 -11.43 7.91
N PHE A 269 -6.81 -11.80 7.15
CA PHE A 269 -5.53 -11.14 7.15
C PHE A 269 -4.98 -10.99 5.73
N VAL A 270 -4.54 -9.79 5.36
CA VAL A 270 -3.90 -9.45 4.07
C VAL A 270 -4.61 -10.08 2.85
N GLY A 271 -5.94 -9.93 2.80
CA GLY A 271 -6.74 -10.40 1.67
C GLY A 271 -7.04 -11.89 1.65
N CYS A 272 -6.69 -12.63 2.68
CA CYS A 272 -6.96 -14.03 2.85
C CYS A 272 -7.88 -14.28 4.05
N ILE A 273 -8.52 -15.45 4.05
CA ILE A 273 -9.21 -16.03 5.20
C ILE A 273 -8.34 -17.18 5.68
N ILE A 274 -7.92 -17.14 6.92
CA ILE A 274 -7.05 -18.12 7.56
C ILE A 274 -7.88 -18.89 8.60
N THR A 275 -7.74 -20.19 8.58
CA THR A 275 -8.34 -21.13 9.57
C THR A 275 -7.27 -22.13 10.01
N PRO A 276 -7.46 -22.89 11.08
CA PRO A 276 -6.53 -23.98 11.43
C PRO A 276 -6.32 -25.01 10.30
N HIS A 277 -7.29 -25.15 9.40
CA HIS A 277 -7.29 -26.15 8.33
C HIS A 277 -6.70 -25.65 7.00
N GLY A 278 -6.49 -24.34 6.85
CA GLY A 278 -5.91 -23.79 5.62
C GLY A 278 -6.15 -22.33 5.37
N ILE A 279 -5.60 -21.87 4.25
CA ILE A 279 -5.66 -20.51 3.76
C ILE A 279 -6.51 -20.45 2.51
N ARG A 280 -7.46 -19.53 2.43
CA ARG A 280 -8.27 -19.31 1.23
C ARG A 280 -8.36 -17.81 0.88
N LEU A 281 -8.58 -17.51 -0.40
CA LEU A 281 -8.85 -16.14 -0.85
C LEU A 281 -10.22 -15.67 -0.36
N ARG A 282 -10.34 -14.38 -0.05
CA ARG A 282 -11.64 -13.76 0.24
C ARG A 282 -12.56 -13.82 -0.99
N LYS A 283 -13.88 -13.96 -0.78
CA LYS A 283 -14.88 -13.92 -1.86
C LYS A 283 -14.75 -12.65 -2.73
N ARG A 284 -14.45 -11.52 -2.11
CA ARG A 284 -14.24 -10.24 -2.83
C ARG A 284 -13.01 -10.31 -3.75
N THR A 285 -11.90 -10.90 -3.29
CA THR A 285 -10.67 -11.08 -4.08
C THR A 285 -10.92 -11.98 -5.28
N VAL A 286 -11.63 -13.11 -5.09
CA VAL A 286 -11.99 -14.01 -6.17
C VAL A 286 -12.90 -13.32 -7.21
N ARG A 287 -13.93 -12.58 -6.77
CA ARG A 287 -14.80 -11.82 -7.68
C ARG A 287 -14.04 -10.77 -8.49
N HIS A 288 -13.11 -10.08 -7.83
CA HIS A 288 -12.26 -9.12 -8.53
C HIS A 288 -11.35 -9.80 -9.55
N ALA A 289 -10.70 -10.90 -9.18
CA ALA A 289 -9.86 -11.68 -10.09
C ALA A 289 -10.65 -12.09 -11.35
N LYS A 290 -11.87 -12.63 -11.18
CA LYS A 290 -12.72 -13.01 -12.31
C LYS A 290 -13.07 -11.82 -13.22
N ARG A 291 -13.40 -10.65 -12.65
CA ARG A 291 -13.66 -9.43 -13.43
C ARG A 291 -12.42 -8.95 -14.16
N ALA A 292 -11.26 -8.96 -13.49
CA ALA A 292 -9.99 -8.60 -14.11
C ALA A 292 -9.65 -9.52 -15.29
N MET A 293 -9.89 -10.82 -15.17
CA MET A 293 -9.66 -11.78 -16.25
C MET A 293 -10.56 -11.49 -17.45
N LYS A 294 -11.86 -11.23 -17.24
CA LYS A 294 -12.76 -10.85 -18.33
C LYS A 294 -12.36 -9.52 -18.98
N HIS A 295 -11.95 -8.55 -18.20
CA HIS A 295 -11.45 -7.28 -18.75
C HIS A 295 -10.17 -7.47 -19.59
N ILE A 296 -9.23 -8.32 -19.16
CA ILE A 296 -8.03 -8.65 -19.95
C ILE A 296 -8.41 -9.32 -21.27
N GLU A 297 -9.37 -10.24 -21.26
CA GLU A 297 -9.91 -10.88 -22.47
C GLU A 297 -10.46 -9.84 -23.45
N GLU A 298 -11.27 -8.89 -22.96
CA GLU A 298 -11.83 -7.78 -23.76
C GLU A 298 -10.74 -6.85 -24.32
N MET A 299 -9.80 -6.41 -23.46
CA MET A 299 -8.71 -5.52 -23.87
C MET A 299 -7.78 -6.18 -24.89
N TYR A 300 -7.54 -7.48 -24.76
CA TYR A 300 -6.80 -8.23 -25.76
C TYR A 300 -7.58 -8.36 -27.08
N ALA A 301 -8.87 -8.67 -27.01
CA ALA A 301 -9.71 -8.82 -28.20
C ALA A 301 -9.71 -7.57 -29.10
N ILE A 302 -9.85 -6.38 -28.50
CA ILE A 302 -9.82 -5.09 -29.22
C ILE A 302 -8.41 -4.60 -29.58
N GLY A 303 -7.37 -5.30 -29.17
CA GLY A 303 -5.98 -4.93 -29.47
C GLY A 303 -5.38 -3.82 -28.59
N ALA A 304 -6.02 -3.48 -27.48
CA ALA A 304 -5.54 -2.46 -26.56
C ALA A 304 -4.32 -2.93 -25.72
N ILE A 305 -4.13 -4.23 -25.59
CA ILE A 305 -2.95 -4.84 -24.97
C ILE A 305 -2.38 -5.94 -25.87
N ASP A 306 -1.08 -6.19 -25.74
CA ASP A 306 -0.41 -7.30 -26.41
C ASP A 306 -0.60 -8.64 -25.64
N LEU A 307 -0.16 -9.73 -26.26
CA LEU A 307 -0.29 -11.07 -25.70
C LEU A 307 0.54 -11.24 -24.42
N ASP A 308 1.75 -10.69 -24.40
CA ASP A 308 2.66 -10.82 -23.25
C ASP A 308 2.08 -10.12 -22.02
N SER A 309 1.56 -8.90 -22.17
CA SER A 309 0.88 -8.16 -21.11
C SER A 309 -0.36 -8.89 -20.58
N ALA A 310 -1.15 -9.49 -21.46
CA ALA A 310 -2.31 -10.30 -21.08
C ALA A 310 -1.87 -11.54 -20.28
N LEU A 311 -0.90 -12.30 -20.79
CA LEU A 311 -0.37 -13.50 -20.14
C LEU A 311 0.30 -13.21 -18.80
N ASP A 312 1.05 -12.12 -18.68
CA ASP A 312 1.70 -11.72 -17.41
C ASP A 312 0.66 -11.42 -16.34
N THR A 313 -0.44 -10.78 -16.72
CA THR A 313 -1.54 -10.54 -15.79
C THR A 313 -2.20 -11.85 -15.35
N ILE A 314 -2.52 -12.75 -16.28
CA ILE A 314 -3.10 -14.07 -15.99
C ILE A 314 -2.17 -14.88 -15.09
N ARG A 315 -0.88 -14.95 -15.41
CA ARG A 315 0.15 -15.64 -14.60
C ARG A 315 0.24 -15.09 -13.19
N SER A 316 0.15 -13.78 -13.02
CA SER A 316 0.14 -13.12 -11.70
C SER A 316 -1.03 -13.60 -10.83
N TYR A 317 -2.25 -13.68 -11.38
CA TYR A 317 -3.42 -14.19 -10.65
C TYR A 317 -3.34 -15.69 -10.37
N ILE A 318 -2.82 -16.48 -11.30
CA ILE A 318 -2.58 -17.92 -11.10
C ILE A 318 -1.57 -18.09 -9.96
N GLY A 319 -0.42 -17.41 -10.00
CA GLY A 319 0.61 -17.45 -8.96
C GLY A 319 0.07 -17.04 -7.58
N MET A 320 -0.72 -15.95 -7.52
CA MET A 320 -1.38 -15.54 -6.29
C MET A 320 -2.26 -16.64 -5.69
N SER A 321 -2.91 -17.44 -6.53
CA SER A 321 -3.87 -18.46 -6.11
C SER A 321 -3.23 -19.80 -5.74
N GLN A 322 -1.97 -20.07 -6.13
CA GLN A 322 -1.31 -21.36 -5.91
C GLN A 322 -1.16 -21.73 -4.43
N HIS A 323 -0.86 -20.76 -3.58
CA HIS A 323 -0.57 -20.95 -2.17
C HIS A 323 -1.77 -20.72 -1.23
N LYS A 324 -2.98 -20.52 -1.78
CA LYS A 324 -4.14 -20.02 -1.02
C LYS A 324 -5.43 -20.79 -1.31
N ASN A 325 -5.33 -22.10 -1.48
CA ASN A 325 -6.46 -22.96 -1.89
C ASN A 325 -7.29 -22.35 -3.04
N GLY A 326 -6.59 -21.88 -4.07
CA GLY A 326 -7.19 -21.21 -5.22
C GLY A 326 -7.52 -22.14 -6.40
N TYR A 327 -7.63 -23.46 -6.18
CA TYR A 327 -7.92 -24.44 -7.23
C TYR A 327 -9.12 -24.05 -8.09
N ASN A 328 -10.24 -23.72 -7.46
CA ASN A 328 -11.46 -23.35 -8.18
C ASN A 328 -11.31 -22.05 -9.00
N LEU A 329 -10.46 -21.11 -8.57
CA LEU A 329 -10.18 -19.90 -9.35
C LEU A 329 -9.32 -20.24 -10.56
N ARG A 330 -8.28 -21.06 -10.41
CA ARG A 330 -7.41 -21.47 -11.52
C ARG A 330 -8.20 -22.23 -12.57
N ARG A 331 -8.95 -23.25 -12.14
CA ARG A 331 -9.82 -24.01 -13.02
C ARG A 331 -10.82 -23.11 -13.77
N TRP A 332 -11.44 -22.17 -13.06
CA TRP A 332 -12.34 -21.22 -13.70
C TRP A 332 -11.62 -20.34 -14.75
N ILE A 333 -10.37 -19.89 -14.48
CA ILE A 333 -9.59 -19.13 -15.47
C ILE A 333 -9.35 -19.98 -16.72
N GLU A 334 -8.91 -21.23 -16.56
CA GLU A 334 -8.64 -22.18 -17.64
C GLU A 334 -9.89 -22.48 -18.49
N GLU A 335 -11.04 -22.62 -17.86
CA GLU A 335 -12.31 -22.97 -18.52
C GLU A 335 -13.01 -21.75 -19.17
N ASN A 336 -12.75 -20.52 -18.74
CA ASN A 336 -13.57 -19.35 -19.09
C ASN A 336 -12.81 -18.21 -19.75
N ILE A 337 -11.50 -18.26 -19.87
CA ILE A 337 -10.70 -17.16 -20.46
C ILE A 337 -10.04 -17.64 -21.72
N VAL A 338 -10.41 -17.00 -22.82
CA VAL A 338 -9.88 -17.29 -24.17
C VAL A 338 -9.33 -15.99 -24.77
N LEU A 339 -8.03 -15.96 -25.03
CA LEU A 339 -7.40 -14.80 -25.66
C LEU A 339 -7.50 -14.94 -27.18
N GLN A 340 -8.45 -14.23 -27.77
CA GLN A 340 -8.67 -14.21 -29.23
C GLN A 340 -8.80 -12.75 -29.68
N ARG A 341 -8.17 -12.41 -30.81
CA ARG A 341 -8.36 -11.12 -31.49
C ARG A 341 -9.73 -11.09 -32.19
N ASP A 342 -10.41 -9.97 -32.08
CA ASP A 342 -11.71 -9.75 -32.70
C ASP A 342 -11.66 -8.41 -33.48
N SER A 343 -11.56 -8.49 -34.78
CA SER A 343 -11.47 -7.32 -35.66
C SER A 343 -12.73 -6.44 -35.61
N THR A 344 -13.89 -7.06 -35.49
CA THR A 344 -15.17 -6.34 -35.43
C THR A 344 -15.30 -5.52 -34.15
N ARG A 345 -14.96 -6.11 -33.00
CA ARG A 345 -14.93 -5.38 -31.71
C ARG A 345 -13.87 -4.29 -31.69
N ARG A 346 -12.76 -4.51 -32.37
CA ARG A 346 -11.69 -3.53 -32.49
C ARG A 346 -12.15 -2.30 -33.25
N GLU A 347 -12.82 -2.46 -34.37
CA GLU A 347 -13.39 -1.35 -35.18
C GLU A 347 -14.41 -0.55 -34.36
N GLN A 348 -15.36 -1.22 -33.71
CA GLN A 348 -16.35 -0.58 -32.83
C GLN A 348 -15.71 0.21 -31.68
N ALA A 349 -14.66 -0.32 -31.08
CA ALA A 349 -13.93 0.37 -30.01
C ALA A 349 -13.23 1.63 -30.52
N TYR A 350 -12.63 1.60 -31.70
CA TYR A 350 -12.01 2.78 -32.33
C TYR A 350 -13.05 3.84 -32.72
N GLU A 351 -14.20 3.46 -33.23
CA GLU A 351 -15.32 4.37 -33.54
C GLU A 351 -15.82 5.07 -32.25
N SER A 352 -16.06 4.33 -31.18
CA SER A 352 -16.48 4.89 -29.89
C SER A 352 -15.44 5.85 -29.29
N ILE A 353 -14.14 5.56 -29.44
CA ILE A 353 -13.07 6.46 -28.97
C ILE A 353 -13.04 7.73 -29.84
N ALA A 354 -13.21 7.60 -31.15
CA ALA A 354 -13.24 8.74 -32.07
C ALA A 354 -14.44 9.66 -31.77
N GLU A 355 -15.61 9.09 -31.56
CA GLU A 355 -16.83 9.83 -31.15
C GLU A 355 -16.64 10.56 -29.81
N SER A 356 -16.03 9.87 -28.81
CA SER A 356 -15.75 10.45 -27.49
C SER A 356 -14.76 11.62 -27.58
N ARG A 357 -13.76 11.55 -28.47
CA ARG A 357 -12.81 12.64 -28.72
C ARG A 357 -13.50 13.82 -29.41
N GLN A 358 -14.31 13.58 -30.43
CA GLN A 358 -15.09 14.63 -31.09
C GLN A 358 -16.05 15.36 -30.12
N LEU A 359 -16.69 14.63 -29.20
CA LEU A 359 -17.55 15.19 -28.15
C LEU A 359 -16.75 16.01 -27.14
N SER A 360 -15.49 15.64 -26.84
CA SER A 360 -14.63 16.38 -25.93
C SER A 360 -14.07 17.67 -26.54
N GLU A 361 -13.90 17.72 -27.86
CA GLU A 361 -13.39 18.86 -28.61
C GLU A 361 -14.46 19.90 -28.99
N ARG A 362 -15.75 19.56 -28.87
CA ARG A 362 -16.85 20.52 -29.08
C ARG A 362 -16.84 21.60 -28.01
N SER A 363 -16.94 22.86 -28.44
CA SER A 363 -16.94 24.01 -27.53
C SER A 363 -18.15 23.97 -26.56
N PRO A 364 -18.09 24.62 -25.40
CA PRO A 364 -19.19 24.65 -24.44
C PRO A 364 -20.52 25.17 -25.01
N ARG A 365 -20.50 25.94 -26.13
CA ARG A 365 -21.70 26.45 -26.81
C ARG A 365 -22.42 25.39 -27.64
N GLU A 366 -21.73 24.37 -28.13
CA GLU A 366 -22.34 23.30 -28.93
C GLU A 366 -22.94 22.16 -28.07
N LYS A 367 -22.56 22.09 -26.78
CA LYS A 367 -23.09 21.11 -25.83
C LYS A 367 -24.52 21.44 -25.34
N ILE A 368 -25.03 22.66 -25.57
CA ILE A 368 -26.36 23.11 -25.14
C ILE A 368 -27.46 22.83 -26.19
N LEU A 369 -27.07 22.45 -27.41
CA LEU A 369 -28.03 22.22 -28.52
C LEU A 369 -28.45 20.76 -28.71
N CYS A 370 -27.96 19.82 -27.91
CA CYS A 370 -28.25 18.37 -27.99
C CYS A 370 -28.94 17.83 -26.72
N HIS A 371 -29.82 18.63 -26.09
CA HIS A 371 -30.73 18.13 -25.06
C HIS A 371 -32.17 18.51 -25.42
#